data_f811e5c476f801561f1f91f7b99e77d7
#
_entry.id   f811e5c476f801561f1f91f7b99e77d7
#
_cell.length_a   1.000
_cell.length_b   1.000
_cell.length_c   1.000
_cell.angle_alpha   90.00
_cell.angle_beta   90.00
_cell.angle_gamma   90.00
#
_symmetry.space_group_name_H-M   'P 1'
#
loop_
_entity.id
_entity.type
_entity.pdbx_description
1 polymer ?
#
loop_
_entity_poly.entity_id
_entity_poly.type
_entity_poly.pdbx_seq_one_letter_code
_entity_poly.pdbx_strand_id
1 'polypeptide(L)'
;LKERNVLQVFLNMNDQLMCGNDYITTDQLRAKAKEFIANPYNDETKPEKHAKDIPFFGNMMITEKHVISLRCDRGSSYKAYLAVQNELVAAYNELRDELAQEKWQKNYVDLNDDQQKAIRDIYPQKISEAEPKKYGDKK
;
A
#
# COMPACT_ATOMS: atom_id res chain seq x y z
N LEU A 1 5.36 11.63 -12.27
CA LEU A 1 4.69 10.46 -11.68
C LEU A 1 3.36 10.22 -12.36
N LYS A 2 3.17 9.02 -12.89
CA LYS A 2 1.94 8.74 -13.65
C LYS A 2 0.75 8.52 -12.73
N GLU A 3 -0.40 9.00 -13.18
CA GLU A 3 -1.63 8.88 -12.43
C GLU A 3 -1.96 7.44 -12.07
N ARG A 4 -1.71 6.52 -12.99
CA ARG A 4 -2.00 5.10 -12.76
C ARG A 4 -1.14 4.50 -11.63
N ASN A 5 -0.02 5.13 -11.30
CA ASN A 5 0.88 4.65 -10.26
C ASN A 5 0.57 5.21 -8.88
N VAL A 6 -0.46 6.04 -8.77
CA VAL A 6 -0.79 6.69 -7.50
C VAL A 6 -2.19 6.31 -7.06
N LEU A 7 -2.32 5.80 -5.85
CA LEU A 7 -3.62 5.56 -5.23
C LEU A 7 -3.87 6.70 -4.25
N GLN A 8 -4.90 7.51 -4.53
CA GLN A 8 -5.26 8.62 -3.66
C GLN A 8 -6.18 8.12 -2.57
N VAL A 9 -5.77 8.25 -1.32
CA VAL A 9 -6.58 7.88 -0.16
C VAL A 9 -6.79 9.16 0.65
N PHE A 10 -8.03 9.54 0.84
CA PHE A 10 -8.36 10.78 1.51
C PHE A 10 -9.38 10.57 2.62
N LEU A 11 -9.05 11.07 3.81
CA LEU A 11 -9.96 11.03 4.94
C LEU A 11 -10.45 12.45 5.19
N ASN A 12 -11.76 12.67 5.06
CA ASN A 12 -12.28 14.02 5.18
C ASN A 12 -12.59 14.39 6.63
N MET A 13 -13.04 15.61 6.84
CA MET A 13 -13.26 16.13 8.19
C MET A 13 -14.38 15.42 8.94
N ASN A 14 -15.22 14.67 8.24
CA ASN A 14 -16.28 13.88 8.85
C ASN A 14 -15.88 12.41 9.01
N ASP A 15 -14.58 12.14 8.89
CA ASP A 15 -14.01 10.79 8.95
C ASP A 15 -14.57 9.85 7.87
N GLN A 16 -15.00 10.42 6.76
CA GLN A 16 -15.39 9.62 5.60
C GLN A 16 -14.17 9.37 4.76
N LEU A 17 -14.07 8.15 4.26
CA LEU A 17 -12.89 7.70 3.52
C LEU A 17 -13.18 7.64 2.03
N MET A 18 -12.29 8.25 1.25
CA MET A 18 -12.36 8.19 -0.21
C MET A 18 -11.12 7.49 -0.74
N CYS A 19 -11.33 6.63 -1.71
CA CYS A 19 -10.23 5.98 -2.41
C CYS A 19 -10.43 6.29 -3.89
N GLY A 20 -9.54 7.11 -4.44
CA GLY A 20 -9.79 7.69 -5.75
C GLY A 20 -11.01 8.59 -5.68
N ASN A 21 -12.01 8.30 -6.52
CA ASN A 21 -13.23 9.08 -6.53
C ASN A 21 -14.39 8.40 -5.79
N ASP A 22 -14.12 7.27 -5.16
CA ASP A 22 -15.18 6.49 -4.52
C ASP A 22 -15.13 6.60 -3.01
N TYR A 23 -16.30 6.75 -2.39
CA TYR A 23 -16.38 6.62 -0.94
C TYR A 23 -16.38 5.15 -0.61
N ILE A 24 -15.56 4.77 0.36
CA ILE A 24 -15.47 3.36 0.79
C ILE A 24 -15.45 3.33 2.32
N THR A 25 -15.59 2.14 2.87
CA THR A 25 -15.43 1.96 4.31
C THR A 25 -13.98 1.53 4.57
N THR A 26 -13.56 1.67 5.82
CA THR A 26 -12.21 1.25 6.22
C THR A 26 -12.04 -0.25 5.95
N ASP A 27 -13.11 -1.03 6.12
CA ASP A 27 -13.06 -2.47 5.86
C ASP A 27 -12.71 -2.81 4.42
N GLN A 28 -13.04 -1.94 3.49
CA GLN A 28 -12.80 -2.19 2.08
C GLN A 28 -11.42 -1.75 1.62
N LEU A 29 -10.74 -0.95 2.44
CA LEU A 29 -9.48 -0.32 2.04
C LEU A 29 -8.36 -1.34 1.82
N ARG A 30 -8.25 -2.33 2.70
CA ARG A 30 -7.18 -3.31 2.59
C ARG A 30 -7.20 -4.05 1.25
N ALA A 31 -8.38 -4.53 0.86
CA ALA A 31 -8.51 -5.25 -0.40
C ALA A 31 -8.20 -4.35 -1.60
N LYS A 32 -8.67 -3.10 -1.55
CA LYS A 32 -8.39 -2.17 -2.64
C LYS A 32 -6.90 -1.86 -2.74
N ALA A 33 -6.24 -1.68 -1.61
CA ALA A 33 -4.80 -1.41 -1.59
C ALA A 33 -4.01 -2.62 -2.10
N LYS A 34 -4.39 -3.82 -1.69
CA LYS A 34 -3.71 -5.03 -2.17
C LYS A 34 -3.83 -5.16 -3.68
N GLU A 35 -5.00 -4.92 -4.22
CA GLU A 35 -5.23 -5.02 -5.65
C GLU A 35 -4.41 -3.97 -6.40
N PHE A 36 -4.33 -2.76 -5.85
CA PHE A 36 -3.54 -1.69 -6.44
C PHE A 36 -2.04 -2.06 -6.42
N ILE A 37 -1.53 -2.44 -5.27
CA ILE A 37 -0.10 -2.74 -5.09
C ILE A 37 0.35 -3.89 -5.99
N ALA A 38 -0.44 -4.95 -6.05
CA ALA A 38 -0.09 -6.15 -6.80
C ALA A 38 -0.41 -6.07 -8.28
N ASN A 39 -1.47 -5.33 -8.61
CA ASN A 39 -2.00 -5.27 -9.99
C ASN A 39 -1.98 -6.66 -10.63
N PRO A 40 -2.71 -7.62 -10.07
CA PRO A 40 -2.57 -9.03 -10.50
C PRO A 40 -3.00 -9.31 -11.93
N TYR A 41 -3.84 -8.43 -12.50
CA TYR A 41 -4.32 -8.63 -13.87
C TYR A 41 -3.67 -7.67 -14.86
N ASN A 42 -2.63 -6.98 -14.44
CA ASN A 42 -1.91 -6.00 -15.28
C ASN A 42 -2.88 -4.98 -15.90
N ASP A 43 -3.75 -4.44 -15.07
CA ASP A 43 -4.77 -3.48 -15.46
C ASP A 43 -4.11 -2.14 -15.81
N GLU A 44 -4.53 -1.53 -16.91
CA GLU A 44 -3.96 -0.26 -17.36
C GLU A 44 -4.26 0.90 -16.42
N THR A 45 -5.25 0.77 -15.56
CA THR A 45 -5.60 1.82 -14.61
C THR A 45 -4.89 1.65 -13.26
N LYS A 46 -4.05 0.63 -13.15
CA LYS A 46 -3.29 0.33 -11.95
C LYS A 46 -1.80 0.39 -12.25
N PRO A 47 -0.95 0.34 -11.23
CA PRO A 47 0.49 0.60 -11.42
C PRO A 47 1.14 -0.24 -12.49
N GLU A 48 2.03 0.39 -13.22
CA GLU A 48 2.83 -0.27 -14.26
C GLU A 48 3.70 -1.34 -13.63
N LYS A 49 3.91 -2.41 -14.39
CA LYS A 49 4.81 -3.46 -13.96
C LYS A 49 6.11 -3.38 -14.74
N HIS A 50 7.21 -3.61 -14.05
CA HIS A 50 8.54 -3.62 -14.65
C HIS A 50 9.24 -4.91 -14.28
N ALA A 51 10.05 -5.44 -15.20
CA ALA A 51 10.84 -6.62 -14.94
C ALA A 51 12.01 -6.26 -14.05
N LYS A 52 12.27 -7.09 -13.07
CA LYS A 52 13.40 -6.91 -12.15
C LYS A 52 13.89 -8.27 -11.69
N ASP A 53 15.21 -8.45 -11.62
CA ASP A 53 15.78 -9.67 -11.08
C ASP A 53 15.75 -9.62 -9.57
N ILE A 54 15.10 -10.60 -8.97
CA ILE A 54 14.96 -10.66 -7.52
C ILE A 54 15.61 -11.94 -7.01
N PRO A 55 16.51 -11.86 -6.03
CA PRO A 55 17.12 -13.09 -5.48
C PRO A 55 16.04 -14.09 -5.09
N PHE A 56 16.28 -15.36 -5.31
CA PHE A 56 15.39 -16.49 -5.06
C PHE A 56 14.22 -16.60 -6.03
N PHE A 57 13.83 -15.51 -6.69
CA PHE A 57 12.64 -15.49 -7.54
C PHE A 57 12.95 -15.38 -9.04
N GLY A 58 14.13 -14.90 -9.37
CA GLY A 58 14.50 -14.66 -10.76
C GLY A 58 13.84 -13.39 -11.30
N ASN A 59 13.52 -13.40 -12.57
CA ASN A 59 12.95 -12.22 -13.21
C ASN A 59 11.47 -12.09 -12.83
N MET A 60 11.13 -11.01 -12.16
CA MET A 60 9.76 -10.77 -11.66
C MET A 60 9.22 -9.47 -12.23
N MET A 61 7.92 -9.47 -12.53
CA MET A 61 7.23 -8.24 -12.93
C MET A 61 6.68 -7.61 -11.65
N ILE A 62 7.17 -6.44 -11.31
CA ILE A 62 6.81 -5.77 -10.06
C ILE A 62 6.31 -4.36 -10.30
N THR A 63 5.59 -3.81 -9.31
CA THR A 63 5.01 -2.48 -9.39
C THR A 63 5.79 -1.50 -8.52
N GLU A 64 7.11 -1.49 -8.67
CA GLU A 64 7.98 -0.70 -7.76
C GLU A 64 7.74 0.81 -7.81
N LYS A 65 7.05 1.30 -8.84
CA LYS A 65 6.79 2.74 -8.96
C LYS A 65 5.44 3.17 -8.40
N HIS A 66 4.72 2.24 -7.79
CA HIS A 66 3.45 2.60 -7.17
C HIS A 66 3.68 3.49 -5.95
N VAL A 67 2.70 4.32 -5.64
CA VAL A 67 2.69 5.14 -4.41
C VAL A 67 1.26 5.19 -3.91
N ILE A 68 1.07 5.00 -2.61
CA ILE A 68 -0.21 5.24 -1.97
C ILE A 68 -0.09 6.59 -1.28
N SER A 69 -0.89 7.56 -1.73
CA SER A 69 -0.85 8.91 -1.19
C SER A 69 -1.99 9.05 -0.18
N LEU A 70 -1.64 9.19 1.09
CA LEU A 70 -2.61 9.33 2.16
C LEU A 70 -2.68 10.79 2.58
N ARG A 71 -3.89 11.37 2.51
CA ARG A 71 -4.14 12.72 2.96
C ARG A 71 -5.32 12.73 3.90
N CYS A 72 -5.21 13.53 4.95
CA CYS A 72 -6.27 13.69 5.92
C CYS A 72 -6.63 15.15 6.04
N ASP A 73 -7.93 15.42 6.10
CA ASP A 73 -8.40 16.76 6.31
C ASP A 73 -8.16 17.15 7.76
N ARG A 74 -8.08 18.47 8.00
CA ARG A 74 -7.82 19.00 9.29
C ARG A 74 -8.76 18.53 10.37
N GLY A 75 -10.02 18.38 10.06
CA GLY A 75 -11.01 17.99 11.03
C GLY A 75 -11.17 16.51 11.25
N SER A 76 -10.39 15.68 10.53
CA SER A 76 -10.50 14.24 10.71
C SER A 76 -9.92 13.83 12.07
N SER A 77 -10.43 12.73 12.63
CA SER A 77 -9.97 12.27 13.93
C SER A 77 -8.68 11.46 13.81
N TYR A 78 -7.89 11.49 14.86
CA TYR A 78 -6.68 10.68 14.92
C TYR A 78 -7.01 9.19 14.90
N LYS A 79 -8.11 8.80 15.54
CA LYS A 79 -8.55 7.41 15.55
C LYS A 79 -8.84 6.91 14.14
N ALA A 80 -9.55 7.73 13.34
CA ALA A 80 -9.86 7.36 11.96
C ALA A 80 -8.58 7.29 11.12
N TYR A 81 -7.67 8.23 11.33
CA TYR A 81 -6.39 8.23 10.63
C TYR A 81 -5.60 6.95 10.92
N LEU A 82 -5.51 6.55 12.20
CA LEU A 82 -4.80 5.33 12.56
C LEU A 82 -5.44 4.09 11.94
N ALA A 83 -6.77 4.05 11.91
CA ALA A 83 -7.48 2.91 11.31
C ALA A 83 -7.14 2.79 9.83
N VAL A 84 -7.09 3.91 9.12
CA VAL A 84 -6.73 3.93 7.71
C VAL A 84 -5.28 3.49 7.51
N GLN A 85 -4.37 4.05 8.30
CA GLN A 85 -2.96 3.69 8.19
C GLN A 85 -2.73 2.21 8.46
N ASN A 86 -3.40 1.67 9.48
CA ASN A 86 -3.28 0.26 9.81
C ASN A 86 -3.74 -0.64 8.66
N GLU A 87 -4.81 -0.26 7.96
CA GLU A 87 -5.29 -1.06 6.84
C GLU A 87 -4.33 -1.02 5.66
N LEU A 88 -3.70 0.11 5.41
CA LEU A 88 -2.72 0.21 4.34
C LEU A 88 -1.48 -0.63 4.64
N VAL A 89 -0.99 -0.57 5.88
CA VAL A 89 0.16 -1.38 6.29
C VAL A 89 -0.21 -2.87 6.24
N ALA A 90 -1.42 -3.21 6.66
CA ALA A 90 -1.89 -4.60 6.62
C ALA A 90 -1.93 -5.14 5.19
N ALA A 91 -2.25 -4.29 4.22
CA ALA A 91 -2.25 -4.71 2.82
C ALA A 91 -0.87 -5.20 2.39
N TYR A 92 0.18 -4.45 2.74
CA TYR A 92 1.55 -4.88 2.44
C TYR A 92 1.92 -6.14 3.19
N ASN A 93 1.56 -6.21 4.47
CA ASN A 93 1.89 -7.38 5.29
C ASN A 93 1.25 -8.65 4.73
N GLU A 94 0.00 -8.55 4.29
CA GLU A 94 -0.68 -9.71 3.72
C GLU A 94 -0.06 -10.14 2.41
N LEU A 95 0.28 -9.18 1.53
CA LEU A 95 0.92 -9.53 0.27
C LEU A 95 2.27 -10.21 0.50
N ARG A 96 3.04 -9.68 1.45
CA ARG A 96 4.34 -10.26 1.77
C ARG A 96 4.22 -11.65 2.37
N ASP A 97 3.25 -11.84 3.26
CA ASP A 97 3.01 -13.16 3.86
C ASP A 97 2.52 -14.16 2.82
N GLU A 98 1.64 -13.75 1.93
CA GLU A 98 1.14 -14.64 0.87
C GLU A 98 2.29 -15.12 0.00
N LEU A 99 3.20 -14.22 -0.35
CA LEU A 99 4.34 -14.58 -1.17
C LEU A 99 5.31 -15.47 -0.41
N ALA A 100 5.54 -15.19 0.88
CA ALA A 100 6.40 -16.00 1.72
C ALA A 100 5.87 -17.43 1.86
N GLN A 101 4.56 -17.56 2.07
CA GLN A 101 3.92 -18.85 2.18
C GLN A 101 4.01 -19.62 0.87
N GLU A 102 3.81 -18.94 -0.23
CA GLU A 102 3.87 -19.58 -1.54
C GLU A 102 5.27 -20.10 -1.85
N LYS A 103 6.29 -19.33 -1.51
CA LYS A 103 7.66 -19.66 -1.88
C LYS A 103 8.35 -20.59 -0.88
N TRP A 104 8.15 -20.32 0.41
CA TRP A 104 8.89 -21.04 1.47
C TRP A 104 8.01 -21.68 2.52
N GLN A 105 6.70 -21.61 2.40
CA GLN A 105 5.74 -22.18 3.34
C GLN A 105 5.98 -21.67 4.75
N LYS A 106 6.32 -20.39 4.87
CA LYS A 106 6.54 -19.71 6.15
C LYS A 106 5.94 -18.32 6.09
N ASN A 107 5.69 -17.74 7.25
CA ASN A 107 5.30 -16.34 7.31
C ASN A 107 6.52 -15.46 7.06
N TYR A 108 6.29 -14.26 6.57
CA TYR A 108 7.37 -13.32 6.28
C TYR A 108 8.30 -13.12 7.48
N VAL A 109 7.72 -12.98 8.69
CA VAL A 109 8.53 -12.73 9.90
C VAL A 109 9.46 -13.88 10.25
N ASP A 110 9.17 -15.06 9.76
CA ASP A 110 9.98 -16.26 10.06
C ASP A 110 11.09 -16.50 9.04
N LEU A 111 11.19 -15.66 8.03
CA LEU A 111 12.21 -15.78 7.00
C LEU A 111 13.53 -15.16 7.47
N ASN A 112 14.64 -15.57 6.85
CA ASN A 112 15.92 -14.93 7.16
C ASN A 112 16.00 -13.57 6.46
N ASP A 113 17.05 -12.81 6.76
CA ASP A 113 17.18 -11.43 6.27
C ASP A 113 17.22 -11.35 4.75
N ASP A 114 17.90 -12.26 4.08
CA ASP A 114 17.99 -12.23 2.62
C ASP A 114 16.66 -12.55 1.97
N GLN A 115 15.92 -13.49 2.54
CA GLN A 115 14.59 -13.84 2.05
C GLN A 115 13.62 -12.67 2.24
N GLN A 116 13.67 -12.03 3.41
CA GLN A 116 12.82 -10.87 3.68
C GLN A 116 13.13 -9.73 2.74
N LYS A 117 14.41 -9.49 2.47
CA LYS A 117 14.81 -8.42 1.57
C LYS A 117 14.27 -8.66 0.16
N ALA A 118 14.33 -9.89 -0.31
CA ALA A 118 13.82 -10.23 -1.63
C ALA A 118 12.33 -9.91 -1.74
N ILE A 119 11.55 -10.26 -0.70
CA ILE A 119 10.13 -9.98 -0.70
C ILE A 119 9.87 -8.48 -0.61
N ARG A 120 10.66 -7.73 0.19
CA ARG A 120 10.51 -6.28 0.25
C ARG A 120 10.82 -5.62 -1.09
N ASP A 121 11.73 -6.19 -1.86
CA ASP A 121 12.04 -5.66 -3.19
C ASP A 121 10.88 -5.86 -4.15
N ILE A 122 10.09 -6.93 -3.95
CA ILE A 122 8.92 -7.19 -4.79
C ILE A 122 7.75 -6.29 -4.36
N TYR A 123 7.55 -6.13 -3.05
CA TYR A 123 6.48 -5.30 -2.48
C TYR A 123 7.07 -4.24 -1.54
N PRO A 124 7.75 -3.23 -2.09
CA PRO A 124 8.28 -2.16 -1.24
C PRO A 124 7.13 -1.32 -0.69
N GLN A 125 7.20 -1.01 0.60
CA GLN A 125 6.13 -0.22 1.21
C GLN A 125 6.31 1.24 0.84
N LYS A 126 5.34 1.79 0.12
CA LYS A 126 5.43 3.15 -0.39
C LYS A 126 4.16 3.92 -0.07
N ILE A 127 4.02 4.31 1.18
CA ILE A 127 2.93 5.15 1.64
C ILE A 127 3.49 6.55 1.85
N SER A 128 2.96 7.51 1.09
CA SER A 128 3.38 8.90 1.19
C SER A 128 2.27 9.65 1.90
N GLU A 129 2.59 10.33 2.99
CA GLU A 129 1.59 11.06 3.75
C GLU A 129 1.84 12.55 3.56
N ALA A 130 0.82 13.24 3.10
CA ALA A 130 0.89 14.68 3.04
C ALA A 130 0.87 15.19 4.48
N GLU A 131 1.66 16.21 4.73
CA GLU A 131 1.75 16.79 6.05
C GLU A 131 0.37 17.17 6.53
N PRO A 132 -0.08 16.62 7.64
CA PRO A 132 -1.39 16.97 8.13
C PRO A 132 -1.30 18.40 8.56
N LYS A 133 -1.95 19.25 7.78
CA LYS A 133 -1.84 20.54 8.01
C LYS A 133 -2.20 20.87 9.23
N LYS A 134 -2.60 20.12 9.98
CA LYS A 134 -3.10 20.63 11.00
C LYS A 134 -3.18 19.97 12.17
N TYR A 135 -2.88 18.77 12.34
CA TYR A 135 -2.92 18.17 13.62
C TYR A 135 -1.96 18.95 14.50
N GLY A 136 -2.47 19.80 15.34
CA GLY A 136 -1.68 20.52 16.28
C GLY A 136 -0.81 21.59 15.73
N ASP A 137 -1.02 21.87 14.54
CA ASP A 137 -0.16 22.78 13.98
C ASP A 137 -0.65 24.11 14.01
N LYS A 138 -0.25 25.08 14.13
CA LYS A 138 -0.69 26.11 14.15
C LYS A 138 -0.23 26.94 13.37
N LYS A 139 -0.15 26.90 12.90
CA LYS A 139 0.17 27.64 12.23
C LYS A 139 0.25 27.98 11.93
#